data_aa51a487550d6750a247f6c14863314b
#
_entry.id   aa51a487550d6750a247f6c14863314b
#
_cell.length_a   1.000
_cell.length_b   1.000
_cell.length_c   1.000
_cell.angle_alpha   90.00
_cell.angle_beta   90.00
_cell.angle_gamma   90.00
#
_symmetry.space_group_name_H-M   'P 1'
#
loop_
_entity.id
_entity.type
_entity.pdbx_description
1 polymer ?
#
loop_
_entity_poly.entity_id
_entity_poly.type
_entity_poly.pdbx_seq_one_letter_code
_entity_poly.pdbx_strand_id
1 'polypeptide(L)'
;MESLILIILVIMPGVWSGNWRVTYTDQCALKGTLVVIKCEYDYPFGHIVTSVAWSKALYFSGKWRQVYLTGLPSPPDHFKYVGNTWGDCSLRINDVQHNDEGHYFFHFATTLDRWKSKTSARLSVRELTTVVQPSTVTEGDKVSLTCVSGCPTPVNIVWFRDGQHVPNPVFQAGREDAGRYHCAVQGQEAASSASVALNVQYAPSNVTLSMSPSVVKGSSVTFTCSSDANPPVTQSGYRLYKDGHFISSGQNHTISDIQPSHSGLYYCQAWNNISRRGTSLINSTEVHLDVQYRPENITISMDPPYVVEGSSVNLTCHSAANPATDNYTWYRSTTSSSSSMVYVSSGQVLSLPSVEASHTGLYLCQARNTVGENNSTEWLLAMEEKTHGSRSLPIVAGIGVSVLLTLVLALLLLWLKQRTHAEKKQPVYDFRLSGRGSSSSASEDLSNSIYANIHVSPSSPPVIAVPDVTPHSQRKSRHEHDASSAYEDEVTYSTVTITPRNPHRTHNSRSAHDSRSKSGENDSSVIYASLV
;
A
#
# COMPACT_ATOMS: atom_id res chain seq x y z
N MET A 1 -54.50 25.02 72.70
CA MET A 1 -53.11 24.76 72.37
C MET A 1 -52.82 23.26 72.13
N GLU A 2 -53.52 22.36 72.75
CA GLU A 2 -53.32 20.92 72.56
C GLU A 2 -53.77 20.37 71.21
N SER A 3 -54.85 20.92 70.62
CA SER A 3 -55.30 20.50 69.29
C SER A 3 -54.40 20.99 68.12
N LEU A 4 -53.67 22.08 68.32
CA LEU A 4 -52.74 22.58 67.30
C LEU A 4 -51.41 21.78 67.25
N ILE A 5 -50.99 21.26 68.45
CA ILE A 5 -49.80 20.42 68.55
C ILE A 5 -50.07 19.05 67.95
N LEU A 6 -51.29 18.51 68.06
CA LEU A 6 -51.66 17.25 67.44
C LEU A 6 -51.72 17.36 65.90
N ILE A 7 -52.13 18.51 65.31
CA ILE A 7 -52.24 18.73 63.92
C ILE A 7 -50.83 18.92 63.26
N ILE A 8 -49.90 19.52 64.01
CA ILE A 8 -48.49 19.67 63.49
C ILE A 8 -47.76 18.33 63.49
N LEU A 9 -48.10 17.43 64.47
CA LEU A 9 -47.55 16.07 64.52
C LEU A 9 -48.03 15.16 63.37
N VAL A 10 -49.27 15.41 62.86
CA VAL A 10 -49.86 14.61 61.74
C VAL A 10 -49.24 14.93 60.34
N ILE A 11 -48.51 16.02 60.18
CA ILE A 11 -48.03 16.48 58.90
C ILE A 11 -46.55 16.14 58.66
N MET A 12 -45.83 15.57 59.63
CA MET A 12 -44.44 15.19 59.49
C MET A 12 -44.34 13.73 59.03
N PRO A 13 -44.00 13.47 57.74
CA PRO A 13 -43.76 12.09 57.30
C PRO A 13 -42.50 11.54 57.97
N GLY A 14 -42.62 10.34 58.59
CA GLY A 14 -41.50 9.67 59.24
C GLY A 14 -41.59 9.60 60.79
N VAL A 15 -42.50 10.37 61.43
CA VAL A 15 -42.61 10.44 62.93
C VAL A 15 -43.65 9.47 63.52
N TRP A 16 -44.37 8.71 62.70
CA TRP A 16 -45.56 7.96 63.13
C TRP A 16 -45.44 6.44 63.17
N SER A 17 -44.39 5.82 62.55
CA SER A 17 -44.33 4.36 62.49
C SER A 17 -43.82 3.70 63.77
N GLY A 18 -43.09 4.42 64.60
CA GLY A 18 -42.62 3.91 65.89
C GLY A 18 -41.64 2.74 65.82
N ASN A 19 -41.13 2.38 64.66
CA ASN A 19 -40.25 1.24 64.42
C ASN A 19 -38.87 1.64 63.93
N TRP A 20 -37.84 0.96 64.40
CA TRP A 20 -36.48 1.06 63.85
C TRP A 20 -36.42 0.40 62.49
N ARG A 21 -36.35 1.19 61.43
CA ARG A 21 -36.33 0.72 60.02
C ARG A 21 -35.42 1.54 59.20
N VAL A 22 -34.73 0.88 58.27
CA VAL A 22 -34.01 1.54 57.11
C VAL A 22 -34.34 0.77 55.88
N THR A 23 -34.69 1.49 54.82
CA THR A 23 -34.96 0.95 53.47
C THR A 23 -33.98 1.54 52.51
N TYR A 24 -33.50 0.72 51.58
CA TYR A 24 -32.51 1.08 50.57
C TYR A 24 -33.01 0.74 49.20
N THR A 25 -32.54 1.49 48.23
CA THR A 25 -32.65 1.13 46.82
C THR A 25 -31.28 0.77 46.30
N ASP A 26 -31.13 -0.47 45.80
CA ASP A 26 -29.90 -0.90 45.08
C ASP A 26 -29.66 -0.01 43.88
N GLN A 27 -28.40 0.30 43.63
CA GLN A 27 -27.99 1.20 42.56
C GLN A 27 -27.01 0.50 41.61
N CYS A 28 -27.13 0.84 40.33
CA CYS A 28 -26.12 0.57 39.34
C CYS A 28 -25.59 1.91 38.84
N ALA A 29 -24.29 2.10 38.87
CA ALA A 29 -23.62 3.31 38.43
C ALA A 29 -22.57 3.00 37.35
N LEU A 30 -22.34 3.97 36.50
CA LEU A 30 -21.22 3.90 35.55
C LEU A 30 -19.99 4.53 36.19
N LYS A 31 -18.83 3.94 35.94
CA LYS A 31 -17.56 4.47 36.41
C LYS A 31 -17.38 5.93 35.90
N GLY A 32 -16.90 6.81 36.78
CA GLY A 32 -16.74 8.23 36.51
C GLY A 32 -18.01 9.06 36.66
N THR A 33 -19.18 8.45 36.91
CA THR A 33 -20.43 9.19 37.12
C THR A 33 -20.66 9.51 38.57
N LEU A 34 -21.70 10.28 38.81
CA LEU A 34 -22.28 10.54 40.14
C LEU A 34 -23.43 9.58 40.37
N VAL A 35 -23.52 9.01 41.58
CA VAL A 35 -24.67 8.20 42.02
C VAL A 35 -25.19 8.65 43.37
N VAL A 36 -26.49 8.54 43.56
CA VAL A 36 -27.13 8.74 44.88
C VAL A 36 -27.77 7.43 45.31
N ILE A 37 -27.23 6.83 46.38
CA ILE A 37 -27.87 5.71 47.05
C ILE A 37 -29.04 6.28 47.86
N LYS A 38 -30.25 6.07 47.37
CA LYS A 38 -31.47 6.49 48.06
C LYS A 38 -31.70 5.61 49.24
N CYS A 39 -32.02 6.24 50.38
CA CYS A 39 -32.19 5.60 51.67
C CYS A 39 -33.21 6.36 52.47
N GLU A 40 -34.13 5.63 53.09
CA GLU A 40 -35.12 6.16 54.01
C GLU A 40 -34.99 5.44 55.35
N TYR A 41 -35.15 6.16 56.46
CA TYR A 41 -35.09 5.60 57.78
C TYR A 41 -36.21 6.12 58.70
N ASP A 42 -36.54 5.31 59.65
CA ASP A 42 -37.63 5.55 60.59
C ASP A 42 -37.20 5.18 62.03
N TYR A 43 -37.70 5.90 62.99
CA TYR A 43 -37.33 5.70 64.38
C TYR A 43 -38.51 6.03 65.31
N PRO A 44 -38.53 5.50 66.59
CA PRO A 44 -39.62 5.70 67.53
C PRO A 44 -39.83 7.15 67.92
N PHE A 45 -41.07 7.49 68.19
CA PHE A 45 -41.46 8.80 68.76
C PHE A 45 -40.70 9.16 70.01
N GLY A 46 -40.34 10.42 70.21
CA GLY A 46 -39.57 10.92 71.36
C GLY A 46 -38.05 10.83 71.19
N HIS A 47 -37.54 10.23 70.11
CA HIS A 47 -36.14 10.20 69.83
C HIS A 47 -35.77 11.42 68.91
N ILE A 48 -34.59 11.98 69.14
CA ILE A 48 -34.00 13.02 68.28
C ILE A 48 -32.69 12.47 67.72
N VAL A 49 -32.54 12.50 66.41
CA VAL A 49 -31.33 12.05 65.75
C VAL A 49 -30.18 13.02 66.04
N THR A 50 -29.11 12.56 66.64
CA THR A 50 -27.92 13.32 67.04
C THR A 50 -26.74 13.14 66.15
N SER A 51 -26.62 12.00 65.49
CA SER A 51 -25.58 11.74 64.51
C SER A 51 -25.97 10.67 63.50
N VAL A 52 -25.42 10.79 62.27
CA VAL A 52 -25.60 9.85 61.17
C VAL A 52 -24.24 9.43 60.63
N ALA A 53 -24.14 8.23 60.15
CA ALA A 53 -22.91 7.72 59.53
C ALA A 53 -23.22 6.62 58.51
N TRP A 54 -22.39 6.54 57.51
CA TRP A 54 -22.40 5.44 56.53
C TRP A 54 -21.14 4.59 56.69
N SER A 55 -21.26 3.27 56.47
CA SER A 55 -20.15 2.34 56.41
C SER A 55 -20.26 1.46 55.18
N LYS A 56 -19.12 0.94 54.72
CA LYS A 56 -19.00 0.00 53.61
C LYS A 56 -18.46 -1.33 54.11
N ALA A 57 -19.01 -2.45 53.61
CA ALA A 57 -18.43 -3.76 53.83
C ALA A 57 -17.15 -3.93 53.01
N LEU A 58 -16.05 -4.24 53.69
CA LEU A 58 -14.77 -4.56 53.05
C LEU A 58 -14.28 -5.92 53.53
N TYR A 59 -13.60 -6.64 52.65
CA TYR A 59 -13.04 -7.96 52.96
C TYR A 59 -11.58 -7.82 53.39
N PHE A 60 -11.30 -8.15 54.65
CA PHE A 60 -9.93 -8.13 55.19
C PHE A 60 -9.60 -9.44 55.88
N SER A 61 -8.45 -9.99 55.60
CA SER A 61 -7.90 -11.19 56.27
C SER A 61 -8.92 -12.32 56.43
N GLY A 62 -9.67 -12.65 55.37
CA GLY A 62 -10.63 -13.75 55.38
C GLY A 62 -12.00 -13.41 55.97
N LYS A 63 -12.27 -12.17 56.38
CA LYS A 63 -13.54 -11.77 57.03
C LYS A 63 -14.06 -10.44 56.47
N TRP A 64 -15.39 -10.35 56.38
CA TRP A 64 -16.08 -9.09 56.07
C TRP A 64 -16.14 -8.19 57.30
N ARG A 65 -15.76 -6.93 57.13
CA ARG A 65 -15.84 -5.90 58.16
C ARG A 65 -16.52 -4.65 57.61
N GLN A 66 -17.32 -4.00 58.42
CA GLN A 66 -17.89 -2.70 58.11
C GLN A 66 -16.90 -1.60 58.53
N VAL A 67 -16.51 -0.75 57.58
CA VAL A 67 -15.62 0.39 57.79
C VAL A 67 -16.40 1.65 57.51
N TYR A 68 -16.35 2.63 58.42
CA TYR A 68 -16.99 3.92 58.21
C TYR A 68 -16.35 4.64 57.00
N LEU A 69 -17.19 5.33 56.20
CA LEU A 69 -16.71 6.03 55.03
C LEU A 69 -15.70 7.13 55.35
N THR A 70 -15.80 7.76 56.50
CA THR A 70 -14.84 8.75 57.03
C THR A 70 -13.45 8.17 57.30
N GLY A 71 -13.33 6.87 57.41
CA GLY A 71 -12.06 6.15 57.62
C GLY A 71 -11.49 5.54 56.34
N LEU A 72 -12.14 5.72 55.18
CA LEU A 72 -11.65 5.25 53.91
C LEU A 72 -10.74 6.30 53.28
N PRO A 73 -9.62 5.89 52.62
CA PRO A 73 -8.83 6.78 51.83
C PRO A 73 -9.61 7.13 50.53
N SER A 74 -10.21 8.30 50.52
CA SER A 74 -11.00 8.81 49.40
C SER A 74 -10.72 10.29 49.19
N PRO A 75 -10.83 10.81 47.92
CA PRO A 75 -10.74 12.22 47.65
C PRO A 75 -11.73 13.05 48.51
N PRO A 76 -11.44 14.31 48.75
CA PRO A 76 -12.40 15.22 49.37
C PRO A 76 -13.72 15.20 48.59
N ASP A 77 -14.85 15.23 49.32
CA ASP A 77 -16.20 15.22 48.74
C ASP A 77 -16.57 13.98 47.87
N HIS A 78 -15.78 12.89 47.91
CA HIS A 78 -16.12 11.66 47.21
C HIS A 78 -17.42 11.05 47.75
N PHE A 79 -17.52 10.94 49.08
CA PHE A 79 -18.75 10.54 49.81
C PHE A 79 -19.39 11.75 50.46
N LYS A 80 -20.63 12.06 50.09
CA LYS A 80 -21.37 13.18 50.67
C LYS A 80 -22.74 12.74 51.16
N TYR A 81 -23.01 12.95 52.44
CA TYR A 81 -24.35 12.80 52.99
C TYR A 81 -25.25 13.90 52.41
N VAL A 82 -26.36 13.53 51.77
CA VAL A 82 -27.32 14.47 51.17
C VAL A 82 -28.73 14.31 51.80
N GLY A 83 -28.88 13.40 52.77
CA GLY A 83 -30.11 13.20 53.54
C GLY A 83 -30.31 14.29 54.60
N ASN A 84 -31.24 13.99 55.51
CA ASN A 84 -31.62 14.88 56.60
C ASN A 84 -31.76 14.08 57.91
N THR A 85 -32.18 14.73 59.00
CA THR A 85 -32.42 14.11 60.30
C THR A 85 -33.89 13.66 60.53
N TRP A 86 -34.71 13.70 59.46
CA TRP A 86 -36.14 13.50 59.48
C TRP A 86 -36.63 12.24 58.74
N GLY A 87 -35.74 11.44 58.21
CA GLY A 87 -36.11 10.22 57.53
C GLY A 87 -35.39 9.94 56.23
N ASP A 88 -34.71 10.91 55.61
CA ASP A 88 -33.87 10.71 54.42
C ASP A 88 -32.42 10.48 54.85
N CYS A 89 -31.86 9.34 54.46
CA CYS A 89 -30.48 8.96 54.74
C CYS A 89 -29.61 8.89 53.47
N SER A 90 -30.03 9.49 52.36
CA SER A 90 -29.38 9.36 51.06
C SER A 90 -27.90 9.75 51.07
N LEU A 91 -27.09 8.92 50.40
CA LEU A 91 -25.65 9.09 50.22
C LEU A 91 -25.34 9.35 48.77
N ARG A 92 -24.64 10.46 48.50
CA ARG A 92 -24.10 10.78 47.20
C ARG A 92 -22.65 10.32 47.10
N ILE A 93 -22.29 9.66 46.02
CA ILE A 93 -20.93 9.26 45.69
C ILE A 93 -20.58 9.94 44.38
N ASN A 94 -19.53 10.75 44.38
CA ASN A 94 -19.02 11.44 43.21
C ASN A 94 -17.87 10.66 42.61
N ASP A 95 -17.70 10.73 41.26
CA ASP A 95 -16.64 10.04 40.53
C ASP A 95 -16.52 8.57 40.92
N VAL A 96 -17.61 7.82 40.73
CA VAL A 96 -17.71 6.41 41.11
C VAL A 96 -16.62 5.58 40.42
N GLN A 97 -15.89 4.81 41.24
CA GLN A 97 -14.83 3.92 40.77
C GLN A 97 -15.18 2.46 41.09
N HIS A 98 -14.48 1.48 40.48
CA HIS A 98 -14.71 0.05 40.76
C HIS A 98 -14.56 -0.32 42.22
N ASN A 99 -13.66 0.34 42.95
CA ASN A 99 -13.51 0.12 44.40
C ASN A 99 -14.69 0.64 45.20
N ASP A 100 -15.64 1.39 44.61
CA ASP A 100 -16.88 1.76 45.30
C ASP A 100 -17.94 0.67 45.20
N GLU A 101 -17.81 -0.31 44.34
CA GLU A 101 -18.73 -1.46 44.30
C GLU A 101 -18.77 -2.16 45.63
N GLY A 102 -19.98 -2.50 46.10
CA GLY A 102 -20.13 -3.20 47.36
C GLY A 102 -21.44 -2.91 48.12
N HIS A 103 -21.43 -3.24 49.42
CA HIS A 103 -22.55 -3.12 50.33
C HIS A 103 -22.35 -1.96 51.27
N TYR A 104 -23.34 -1.07 51.35
CA TYR A 104 -23.33 0.14 52.14
C TYR A 104 -24.40 0.06 53.22
N PHE A 105 -24.04 0.46 54.46
CA PHE A 105 -24.90 0.38 55.63
C PHE A 105 -25.02 1.75 56.26
N PHE A 106 -26.26 2.14 56.62
CA PHE A 106 -26.53 3.37 57.33
C PHE A 106 -26.60 3.12 58.84
N HIS A 107 -26.06 4.02 59.62
CA HIS A 107 -26.03 4.04 61.06
C HIS A 107 -26.48 5.40 61.54
N PHE A 108 -27.23 5.43 62.60
CA PHE A 108 -27.58 6.68 63.24
C PHE A 108 -27.68 6.51 64.77
N ALA A 109 -27.48 7.59 65.50
CA ALA A 109 -27.68 7.67 66.95
C ALA A 109 -28.74 8.72 67.23
N THR A 110 -29.51 8.46 68.23
CA THR A 110 -30.51 9.36 68.79
C THR A 110 -30.11 9.75 70.23
N THR A 111 -30.87 10.64 70.83
CA THR A 111 -30.69 11.04 72.23
C THR A 111 -30.76 9.86 73.23
N LEU A 112 -31.44 8.76 72.86
CA LEU A 112 -31.71 7.65 73.76
C LEU A 112 -31.02 6.35 73.33
N ASP A 113 -30.71 6.14 72.03
CA ASP A 113 -30.20 4.86 71.54
C ASP A 113 -29.33 5.03 70.29
N ARG A 114 -28.63 3.96 69.90
CA ARG A 114 -27.81 3.84 68.71
C ARG A 114 -28.28 2.68 67.86
N TRP A 115 -28.51 2.95 66.55
CA TRP A 115 -28.99 1.93 65.64
C TRP A 115 -28.06 1.67 64.49
N LYS A 116 -27.88 0.41 64.17
CA LYS A 116 -27.09 -0.04 62.98
C LYS A 116 -27.98 -0.86 62.07
N SER A 117 -28.03 -0.52 60.79
CA SER A 117 -28.81 -1.31 59.88
C SER A 117 -28.29 -2.75 59.76
N LYS A 118 -29.22 -3.70 59.71
CA LYS A 118 -28.95 -5.12 59.41
C LYS A 118 -29.00 -5.38 57.88
N THR A 119 -29.67 -4.54 57.11
CA THR A 119 -29.75 -4.56 55.64
C THR A 119 -28.78 -3.56 55.06
N SER A 120 -28.46 -3.71 53.78
CA SER A 120 -27.52 -2.84 53.05
C SER A 120 -28.08 -2.45 51.69
N ALA A 121 -27.66 -1.29 51.20
CA ALA A 121 -27.76 -0.97 49.80
C ALA A 121 -26.62 -1.63 49.03
N ARG A 122 -26.88 -2.23 47.88
CA ARG A 122 -25.87 -2.72 46.96
C ARG A 122 -25.61 -1.69 45.89
N LEU A 123 -24.34 -1.31 45.73
CA LEU A 123 -23.86 -0.53 44.56
C LEU A 123 -23.12 -1.47 43.63
N SER A 124 -23.55 -1.55 42.39
CA SER A 124 -22.83 -2.20 41.29
C SER A 124 -22.22 -1.15 40.42
N VAL A 125 -20.95 -1.34 40.01
CA VAL A 125 -20.25 -0.41 39.15
C VAL A 125 -19.99 -1.09 37.81
N ARG A 126 -20.33 -0.41 36.71
CA ARG A 126 -20.18 -0.89 35.37
C ARG A 126 -19.41 0.14 34.51
N GLU A 127 -18.82 -0.32 33.41
CA GLU A 127 -18.19 0.55 32.43
C GLU A 127 -19.02 0.61 31.17
N LEU A 128 -18.88 1.72 30.44
CA LEU A 128 -19.39 1.81 29.08
C LEU A 128 -18.53 0.96 28.15
N THR A 129 -19.16 0.27 27.22
CA THR A 129 -18.48 -0.49 26.19
C THR A 129 -18.93 0.01 24.82
N THR A 130 -17.97 0.48 24.01
CA THR A 130 -18.22 0.83 22.61
C THR A 130 -18.14 -0.41 21.73
N VAL A 131 -19.11 -0.57 20.85
CA VAL A 131 -19.13 -1.59 19.80
C VAL A 131 -19.31 -0.88 18.47
N VAL A 132 -18.37 -1.10 17.55
CA VAL A 132 -18.41 -0.62 16.16
C VAL A 132 -18.66 -1.82 15.24
N GLN A 133 -19.76 -1.81 14.50
CA GLN A 133 -20.17 -2.93 13.66
C GLN A 133 -20.51 -2.50 12.23
N PRO A 134 -19.77 -3.06 11.25
CA PRO A 134 -18.52 -3.80 11.36
C PRO A 134 -17.35 -2.85 11.73
N SER A 135 -16.28 -3.37 12.32
CA SER A 135 -15.08 -2.58 12.65
C SER A 135 -14.11 -2.37 11.46
N THR A 136 -14.29 -3.15 10.39
CA THR A 136 -13.61 -2.99 9.10
C THR A 136 -14.66 -3.06 8.01
N VAL A 137 -14.71 -2.03 7.18
CA VAL A 137 -15.71 -1.83 6.14
C VAL A 137 -15.07 -1.31 4.86
N THR A 138 -15.77 -1.47 3.74
CA THR A 138 -15.42 -0.78 2.50
C THR A 138 -16.12 0.60 2.47
N GLU A 139 -15.48 1.58 1.85
CA GLU A 139 -16.09 2.90 1.60
C GLU A 139 -17.49 2.76 1.00
N GLY A 140 -18.47 3.44 1.59
CA GLY A 140 -19.89 3.35 1.24
C GLY A 140 -20.69 2.31 2.03
N ASP A 141 -20.06 1.40 2.77
CA ASP A 141 -20.77 0.44 3.61
C ASP A 141 -21.40 1.12 4.84
N LYS A 142 -22.47 0.51 5.36
CA LYS A 142 -23.17 1.00 6.54
C LYS A 142 -22.45 0.56 7.81
N VAL A 143 -22.21 1.52 8.71
CA VAL A 143 -21.63 1.32 10.04
C VAL A 143 -22.68 1.66 11.11
N SER A 144 -22.71 0.89 12.19
CA SER A 144 -23.52 1.12 13.36
C SER A 144 -22.66 1.16 14.61
N LEU A 145 -22.80 2.21 15.40
CA LEU A 145 -22.18 2.37 16.70
C LEU A 145 -23.18 1.97 17.79
N THR A 146 -22.78 1.11 18.70
CA THR A 146 -23.60 0.70 19.85
C THR A 146 -22.82 0.91 21.14
N CYS A 147 -23.44 1.56 22.10
CA CYS A 147 -22.88 1.80 23.45
C CYS A 147 -23.65 0.95 24.47
N VAL A 148 -22.92 0.08 25.16
CA VAL A 148 -23.51 -0.81 26.19
C VAL A 148 -23.09 -0.31 27.55
N SER A 149 -24.08 0.03 28.39
CA SER A 149 -23.83 0.55 29.75
C SER A 149 -23.71 -0.53 30.82
N GLY A 150 -24.23 -1.73 30.59
CA GLY A 150 -24.28 -2.80 31.61
C GLY A 150 -25.16 -2.49 32.81
N CYS A 151 -25.79 -1.30 32.90
CA CYS A 151 -26.80 -0.94 33.90
C CYS A 151 -28.20 -1.01 33.29
N PRO A 152 -29.24 -1.40 34.08
CA PRO A 152 -30.61 -1.51 33.57
C PRO A 152 -31.25 -0.15 33.27
N THR A 153 -30.77 0.93 33.88
CA THR A 153 -31.28 2.28 33.64
C THR A 153 -30.76 2.84 32.31
N PRO A 154 -31.64 3.36 31.42
CA PRO A 154 -31.19 3.98 30.21
C PRO A 154 -30.40 5.26 30.50
N VAL A 155 -29.32 5.46 29.78
CA VAL A 155 -28.49 6.67 29.84
C VAL A 155 -28.44 7.34 28.48
N ASN A 156 -28.43 8.67 28.47
CA ASN A 156 -28.23 9.42 27.25
C ASN A 156 -26.76 9.35 26.85
N ILE A 157 -26.48 8.88 25.65
CA ILE A 157 -25.15 8.66 25.14
C ILE A 157 -24.81 9.70 24.08
N VAL A 158 -23.60 10.19 24.13
CA VAL A 158 -22.94 10.99 23.09
C VAL A 158 -21.74 10.24 22.52
N TRP A 159 -21.48 10.45 21.24
CA TRP A 159 -20.43 9.77 20.51
C TRP A 159 -19.30 10.71 20.13
N PHE A 160 -18.09 10.19 20.17
CA PHE A 160 -16.89 10.92 19.77
C PHE A 160 -16.02 10.08 18.83
N ARG A 161 -15.40 10.72 17.84
CA ARG A 161 -14.36 10.18 16.99
C ARG A 161 -13.12 11.05 17.14
N ASP A 162 -12.01 10.48 17.61
CA ASP A 162 -10.75 11.20 17.82
C ASP A 162 -10.92 12.54 18.57
N GLY A 163 -11.86 12.55 19.57
CA GLY A 163 -12.20 13.72 20.37
C GLY A 163 -13.23 14.67 19.74
N GLN A 164 -13.70 14.43 18.53
CA GLN A 164 -14.75 15.20 17.89
C GLN A 164 -16.12 14.56 18.05
N HIS A 165 -17.14 15.37 18.31
CA HIS A 165 -18.51 14.89 18.48
C HIS A 165 -19.07 14.32 17.17
N VAL A 166 -19.67 13.11 17.25
CA VAL A 166 -20.35 12.42 16.16
C VAL A 166 -21.85 12.46 16.39
N PRO A 167 -22.63 13.14 15.55
CA PRO A 167 -24.07 13.35 15.81
C PRO A 167 -24.91 12.09 15.57
N ASN A 168 -24.52 11.23 14.63
CA ASN A 168 -25.30 10.07 14.22
C ASN A 168 -24.54 8.77 14.48
N PRO A 169 -25.11 7.83 15.25
CA PRO A 169 -24.47 6.54 15.53
C PRO A 169 -24.59 5.55 14.35
N VAL A 170 -25.31 5.89 13.29
CA VAL A 170 -25.47 5.05 12.10
C VAL A 170 -25.22 5.92 10.86
N PHE A 171 -24.24 5.52 10.04
CA PHE A 171 -23.81 6.26 8.87
C PHE A 171 -23.27 5.35 7.76
N GLN A 172 -23.10 5.88 6.56
CA GLN A 172 -22.32 5.25 5.49
C GLN A 172 -20.87 5.71 5.63
N ALA A 173 -19.93 4.76 5.66
CA ALA A 173 -18.54 5.05 5.91
C ALA A 173 -17.87 5.76 4.73
N GLY A 174 -17.41 6.99 4.94
CA GLY A 174 -16.45 7.67 4.10
C GLY A 174 -15.02 7.39 4.58
N ARG A 175 -14.02 7.73 3.77
CA ARG A 175 -12.59 7.60 4.14
C ARG A 175 -12.26 8.40 5.40
N GLU A 176 -12.88 9.58 5.52
CA GLU A 176 -12.76 10.49 6.64
C GLU A 176 -13.32 9.92 7.95
N ASP A 177 -14.18 8.91 7.87
CA ASP A 177 -14.78 8.28 9.06
C ASP A 177 -13.88 7.24 9.72
N ALA A 178 -12.77 6.87 9.10
CA ALA A 178 -11.75 6.08 9.76
C ALA A 178 -11.23 6.82 11.00
N GLY A 179 -11.11 6.11 12.14
CA GLY A 179 -10.70 6.73 13.39
C GLY A 179 -11.06 5.90 14.61
N ARG A 180 -10.89 6.46 15.80
CA ARG A 180 -11.18 5.81 17.07
C ARG A 180 -12.45 6.38 17.69
N TYR A 181 -13.45 5.53 17.84
CA TYR A 181 -14.76 5.87 18.38
C TYR A 181 -14.86 5.48 19.84
N HIS A 182 -15.46 6.34 20.64
CA HIS A 182 -15.89 6.04 21.99
C HIS A 182 -17.22 6.71 22.29
N CYS A 183 -17.94 6.15 23.27
CA CYS A 183 -19.17 6.74 23.78
C CYS A 183 -18.96 7.29 25.19
N ALA A 184 -19.74 8.30 25.55
CA ALA A 184 -19.75 8.89 26.87
C ALA A 184 -21.17 9.22 27.32
N VAL A 185 -21.36 9.39 28.63
CA VAL A 185 -22.63 9.85 29.20
C VAL A 185 -22.78 11.34 28.93
N GLN A 186 -23.92 11.72 28.36
CA GLN A 186 -24.22 13.14 28.08
C GLN A 186 -24.21 13.96 29.36
N GLY A 187 -23.42 15.06 29.37
CA GLY A 187 -23.26 15.95 30.52
C GLY A 187 -22.34 15.42 31.64
N GLN A 188 -21.75 14.22 31.42
CA GLN A 188 -20.76 13.60 32.30
C GLN A 188 -19.72 12.87 31.45
N GLU A 189 -19.07 13.59 30.52
CA GLU A 189 -18.18 13.00 29.50
C GLU A 189 -16.92 12.34 30.12
N ALA A 190 -16.60 12.62 31.39
CA ALA A 190 -15.59 11.86 32.14
C ALA A 190 -15.93 10.36 32.25
N ALA A 191 -17.23 10.01 32.22
CA ALA A 191 -17.71 8.63 32.14
C ALA A 191 -17.77 8.21 30.67
N SER A 192 -16.65 7.76 30.13
CA SER A 192 -16.50 7.34 28.75
C SER A 192 -16.01 5.90 28.63
N SER A 193 -16.29 5.27 27.51
CA SER A 193 -15.82 3.93 27.18
C SER A 193 -14.38 3.94 26.68
N ALA A 194 -13.76 2.76 26.61
CA ALA A 194 -12.56 2.55 25.81
C ALA A 194 -12.85 2.82 24.31
N SER A 195 -11.86 3.37 23.60
CA SER A 195 -11.98 3.67 22.17
C SER A 195 -11.80 2.41 21.32
N VAL A 196 -12.64 2.26 20.29
CA VAL A 196 -12.58 1.19 19.28
C VAL A 196 -12.32 1.79 17.91
N ALA A 197 -11.40 1.21 17.15
CA ALA A 197 -11.05 1.69 15.82
C ALA A 197 -12.07 1.24 14.76
N LEU A 198 -12.41 2.14 13.85
CA LEU A 198 -13.07 1.85 12.57
C LEU A 198 -12.02 1.95 11.47
N ASN A 199 -11.86 0.87 10.72
CA ASN A 199 -10.99 0.81 9.54
C ASN A 199 -11.84 0.86 8.27
N VAL A 200 -11.71 1.94 7.49
CA VAL A 200 -12.41 2.10 6.21
C VAL A 200 -11.46 1.75 5.08
N GLN A 201 -11.79 0.70 4.34
CA GLN A 201 -11.02 0.21 3.20
C GLN A 201 -11.53 0.82 1.90
N TYR A 202 -10.61 1.17 0.99
CA TYR A 202 -10.95 1.74 -0.31
C TYR A 202 -9.94 1.38 -1.40
N ALA A 203 -10.43 1.41 -2.65
CA ALA A 203 -9.59 1.20 -3.83
C ALA A 203 -8.58 2.34 -4.00
N PRO A 204 -7.46 2.10 -4.71
CA PRO A 204 -6.50 3.16 -5.00
C PRO A 204 -7.15 4.38 -5.64
N SER A 205 -6.73 5.55 -5.19
CA SER A 205 -7.06 6.86 -5.76
C SER A 205 -5.79 7.68 -5.86
N ASN A 206 -5.85 8.83 -6.57
CA ASN A 206 -4.70 9.72 -6.74
C ASN A 206 -3.45 8.95 -7.21
N VAL A 207 -3.64 8.07 -8.20
CA VAL A 207 -2.51 7.33 -8.78
C VAL A 207 -1.62 8.32 -9.52
N THR A 208 -0.33 8.34 -9.19
CA THR A 208 0.65 9.24 -9.79
C THR A 208 1.86 8.46 -10.26
N LEU A 209 2.46 8.93 -11.36
CA LEU A 209 3.74 8.48 -11.87
C LEU A 209 4.74 9.63 -11.74
N SER A 210 5.86 9.38 -11.10
CA SER A 210 7.02 10.28 -11.08
C SER A 210 8.20 9.66 -11.82
N MET A 211 9.03 10.49 -12.41
CA MET A 211 10.20 10.09 -13.19
C MET A 211 11.43 10.85 -12.68
N SER A 212 12.60 10.19 -12.62
CA SER A 212 13.87 10.84 -12.35
C SER A 212 14.23 11.82 -13.46
N PRO A 213 14.95 12.93 -13.16
CA PRO A 213 15.12 14.04 -14.10
C PRO A 213 16.10 13.77 -15.27
N SER A 214 16.88 12.69 -15.24
CA SER A 214 17.86 12.40 -16.28
C SER A 214 17.21 11.76 -17.50
N VAL A 215 17.34 12.44 -18.66
CA VAL A 215 16.72 12.00 -19.94
C VAL A 215 17.74 11.87 -21.06
N VAL A 216 19.04 11.85 -20.76
CA VAL A 216 20.11 11.74 -21.77
C VAL A 216 20.37 10.27 -22.08
N LYS A 217 20.51 9.94 -23.38
CA LYS A 217 20.87 8.60 -23.85
C LYS A 217 22.06 8.02 -23.09
N GLY A 218 21.96 6.76 -22.69
CA GLY A 218 23.00 6.06 -21.91
C GLY A 218 22.87 6.24 -20.40
N SER A 219 22.05 7.20 -19.92
CA SER A 219 21.75 7.33 -18.50
C SER A 219 20.68 6.33 -18.04
N SER A 220 20.37 6.31 -16.75
CA SER A 220 19.26 5.53 -16.21
C SER A 220 18.10 6.42 -15.80
N VAL A 221 16.88 5.99 -16.06
CA VAL A 221 15.65 6.62 -15.60
C VAL A 221 14.90 5.68 -14.69
N THR A 222 14.38 6.21 -13.58
CA THR A 222 13.53 5.46 -12.66
C THR A 222 12.13 6.08 -12.62
N PHE A 223 11.14 5.25 -12.91
CA PHE A 223 9.72 5.56 -12.75
C PHE A 223 9.25 5.04 -11.41
N THR A 224 8.54 5.87 -10.65
CA THR A 224 7.95 5.51 -9.36
C THR A 224 6.46 5.77 -9.38
N CYS A 225 5.68 4.71 -9.13
CA CYS A 225 4.24 4.79 -8.99
C CYS A 225 3.85 5.02 -7.53
N SER A 226 2.86 5.86 -7.27
CA SER A 226 2.26 6.03 -5.95
C SER A 226 0.75 6.17 -6.02
N SER A 227 0.07 5.88 -4.92
CA SER A 227 -1.38 6.00 -4.82
C SER A 227 -1.80 6.06 -3.36
N ASP A 228 -2.98 6.63 -3.12
CA ASP A 228 -3.67 6.59 -1.83
C ASP A 228 -4.65 5.42 -1.85
N ALA A 229 -4.50 4.48 -0.90
CA ALA A 229 -5.30 3.25 -0.82
C ALA A 229 -5.30 2.65 0.58
N ASN A 230 -6.40 2.00 0.95
CA ASN A 230 -6.48 1.19 2.16
C ASN A 230 -7.18 -0.16 1.86
N PRO A 231 -6.52 -1.30 1.98
CA PRO A 231 -5.11 -1.50 2.28
C PRO A 231 -4.17 -0.86 1.25
N PRO A 232 -2.94 -0.49 1.65
CA PRO A 232 -1.95 0.04 0.72
C PRO A 232 -1.74 -0.89 -0.47
N VAL A 233 -1.44 -0.31 -1.63
CA VAL A 233 -1.11 -1.08 -2.83
C VAL A 233 0.21 -1.81 -2.60
N THR A 234 0.20 -3.12 -2.78
CA THR A 234 1.42 -3.95 -2.70
C THR A 234 2.30 -3.71 -3.93
N GLN A 235 3.57 -4.12 -3.87
CA GLN A 235 4.47 -4.00 -5.03
C GLN A 235 3.88 -4.62 -6.30
N SER A 236 3.27 -5.79 -6.22
CA SER A 236 2.62 -6.45 -7.36
C SER A 236 1.31 -5.79 -7.80
N GLY A 237 0.82 -4.83 -7.04
CA GLY A 237 -0.39 -4.06 -7.33
C GLY A 237 -0.17 -2.84 -8.22
N TYR A 238 1.05 -2.59 -8.70
CA TYR A 238 1.36 -1.56 -9.68
C TYR A 238 1.78 -2.17 -11.01
N ARG A 239 1.41 -1.52 -12.11
CA ARG A 239 1.86 -1.82 -13.47
C ARG A 239 2.25 -0.56 -14.20
N LEU A 240 3.38 -0.62 -14.89
CA LEU A 240 3.85 0.45 -15.78
C LEU A 240 3.49 0.10 -17.22
N TYR A 241 2.99 1.08 -17.93
CA TYR A 241 2.66 1.02 -19.36
C TYR A 241 3.42 2.09 -20.13
N LYS A 242 3.78 1.79 -21.39
CA LYS A 242 4.34 2.72 -22.36
C LYS A 242 3.48 2.67 -23.63
N ASP A 243 3.00 3.81 -24.10
CA ASP A 243 2.18 3.92 -25.31
C ASP A 243 1.04 2.88 -25.35
N GLY A 244 0.39 2.65 -24.17
CA GLY A 244 -0.68 1.66 -23.99
C GLY A 244 -0.23 0.21 -23.81
N HIS A 245 1.07 -0.11 -23.95
CA HIS A 245 1.62 -1.45 -23.83
C HIS A 245 2.18 -1.70 -22.43
N PHE A 246 1.88 -2.86 -21.86
CA PHE A 246 2.43 -3.28 -20.58
C PHE A 246 3.94 -3.46 -20.62
N ILE A 247 4.67 -2.85 -19.67
CA ILE A 247 6.12 -2.95 -19.54
C ILE A 247 6.50 -3.90 -18.41
N SER A 248 6.04 -3.61 -17.19
CA SER A 248 6.43 -4.38 -15.99
C SER A 248 5.50 -4.14 -14.83
N SER A 249 5.64 -4.98 -13.78
CA SER A 249 4.91 -4.86 -12.52
C SER A 249 5.85 -4.43 -11.42
N GLY A 250 5.37 -3.58 -10.52
CA GLY A 250 6.11 -3.10 -9.36
C GLY A 250 5.91 -1.61 -9.13
N GLN A 251 6.31 -1.11 -7.99
CA GLN A 251 6.21 0.29 -7.64
C GLN A 251 7.29 1.12 -8.33
N ASN A 252 8.52 0.59 -8.40
CA ASN A 252 9.68 1.25 -8.98
C ASN A 252 10.15 0.47 -10.20
N HIS A 253 10.39 1.19 -11.31
CA HIS A 253 10.88 0.64 -12.57
C HIS A 253 12.07 1.44 -13.05
N THR A 254 13.24 0.81 -13.11
CA THR A 254 14.46 1.45 -13.59
C THR A 254 14.81 0.90 -14.97
N ILE A 255 14.95 1.79 -15.93
CA ILE A 255 15.50 1.51 -17.25
C ILE A 255 16.93 2.03 -17.22
N SER A 256 17.90 1.13 -17.25
CA SER A 256 19.33 1.47 -17.42
C SER A 256 19.65 1.62 -18.90
N ASP A 257 20.61 2.47 -19.22
CA ASP A 257 21.04 2.72 -20.59
C ASP A 257 19.88 3.10 -21.53
N ILE A 258 19.20 4.22 -21.20
CA ILE A 258 18.06 4.68 -22.01
C ILE A 258 18.48 4.99 -23.44
N GLN A 259 17.65 4.54 -24.39
CA GLN A 259 17.84 4.70 -25.82
C GLN A 259 16.68 5.52 -26.41
N PRO A 260 16.83 6.14 -27.61
CA PRO A 260 15.75 6.89 -28.26
C PRO A 260 14.44 6.11 -28.41
N SER A 261 14.50 4.78 -28.54
CA SER A 261 13.34 3.88 -28.59
C SER A 261 12.54 3.83 -27.29
N HIS A 262 13.12 4.27 -26.17
CA HIS A 262 12.43 4.37 -24.89
C HIS A 262 11.59 5.64 -24.76
N SER A 263 11.75 6.64 -25.64
CA SER A 263 10.87 7.82 -25.68
C SER A 263 9.41 7.40 -25.90
N GLY A 264 8.48 8.07 -25.22
CA GLY A 264 7.05 7.78 -25.31
C GLY A 264 6.28 8.21 -24.08
N LEU A 265 4.99 7.91 -24.05
CA LEU A 265 4.07 8.23 -22.96
C LEU A 265 3.98 7.05 -21.97
N TYR A 266 4.27 7.34 -20.71
CA TYR A 266 4.23 6.34 -19.63
C TYR A 266 3.13 6.67 -18.63
N TYR A 267 2.45 5.64 -18.14
CA TYR A 267 1.49 5.76 -17.04
C TYR A 267 1.51 4.52 -16.15
N CYS A 268 1.11 4.73 -14.89
CA CYS A 268 0.90 3.66 -13.92
C CYS A 268 -0.57 3.27 -13.83
N GLN A 269 -0.81 2.01 -13.59
CA GLN A 269 -2.08 1.46 -13.15
C GLN A 269 -1.91 0.85 -11.76
N ALA A 270 -2.87 1.11 -10.85
CA ALA A 270 -2.82 0.61 -9.48
C ALA A 270 -4.09 -0.16 -9.12
N TRP A 271 -3.95 -1.20 -8.28
CA TRP A 271 -5.06 -1.95 -7.69
C TRP A 271 -4.67 -2.56 -6.34
N ASN A 272 -5.67 -2.76 -5.48
CA ASN A 272 -5.59 -3.55 -4.26
C ASN A 272 -6.71 -4.61 -4.25
N ASN A 273 -6.90 -5.31 -3.14
CA ASN A 273 -7.96 -6.32 -3.00
C ASN A 273 -9.39 -5.74 -3.07
N ILE A 274 -9.55 -4.44 -2.78
CA ILE A 274 -10.84 -3.76 -2.88
C ILE A 274 -11.19 -3.50 -4.34
N SER A 275 -10.21 -3.05 -5.16
CA SER A 275 -10.40 -2.84 -6.61
C SER A 275 -10.89 -4.08 -7.35
N ARG A 276 -10.44 -5.29 -6.93
CA ARG A 276 -10.83 -6.57 -7.57
C ARG A 276 -12.31 -6.92 -7.42
N ARG A 277 -13.03 -6.26 -6.52
CA ARG A 277 -14.45 -6.55 -6.23
C ARG A 277 -15.43 -5.79 -7.10
N GLY A 278 -14.98 -5.05 -8.12
CA GLY A 278 -15.87 -4.43 -9.10
C GLY A 278 -15.60 -2.98 -9.48
N THR A 279 -14.50 -2.38 -9.01
CA THR A 279 -14.11 -1.03 -9.42
C THR A 279 -13.13 -1.08 -10.59
N SER A 280 -13.24 -0.12 -11.51
CA SER A 280 -12.30 0.06 -12.62
C SER A 280 -10.88 0.29 -12.08
N LEU A 281 -9.90 -0.29 -12.76
CA LEU A 281 -8.49 0.01 -12.52
C LEU A 281 -8.25 1.51 -12.78
N ILE A 282 -7.50 2.16 -11.89
CA ILE A 282 -7.23 3.59 -12.00
C ILE A 282 -5.83 3.81 -12.53
N ASN A 283 -5.74 4.64 -13.55
CA ASN A 283 -4.49 5.05 -14.18
C ASN A 283 -4.02 6.39 -13.61
N SER A 284 -2.71 6.59 -13.60
CA SER A 284 -2.11 7.91 -13.42
C SER A 284 -2.31 8.79 -14.66
N THR A 285 -2.01 10.06 -14.54
CA THR A 285 -1.71 10.91 -15.69
C THR A 285 -0.48 10.35 -16.43
N GLU A 286 -0.44 10.59 -17.73
CA GLU A 286 0.69 10.21 -18.57
C GLU A 286 1.88 11.15 -18.34
N VAL A 287 3.08 10.58 -18.32
CA VAL A 287 4.36 11.28 -18.25
C VAL A 287 5.15 10.98 -19.51
N HIS A 288 5.58 12.01 -20.21
CA HIS A 288 6.37 11.86 -21.44
C HIS A 288 7.86 11.74 -21.10
N LEU A 289 8.48 10.63 -21.49
CA LEU A 289 9.94 10.47 -21.55
C LEU A 289 10.42 10.88 -22.94
N ASP A 290 11.24 11.91 -23.01
CA ASP A 290 11.90 12.38 -24.23
C ASP A 290 13.40 12.17 -24.07
N VAL A 291 13.93 11.11 -24.72
CA VAL A 291 15.35 10.76 -24.63
C VAL A 291 16.17 11.67 -25.51
N GLN A 292 16.99 12.49 -24.90
CA GLN A 292 17.89 13.43 -25.57
C GLN A 292 19.23 12.77 -25.90
N TYR A 293 19.77 13.09 -27.08
CA TYR A 293 21.07 12.58 -27.50
C TYR A 293 21.77 13.53 -28.47
N ARG A 294 23.11 13.50 -28.43
CA ARG A 294 23.95 14.23 -29.34
C ARG A 294 23.77 13.72 -30.76
N PRO A 295 24.15 14.51 -31.83
CA PRO A 295 24.08 14.08 -33.21
C PRO A 295 24.81 12.74 -33.45
N GLU A 296 24.11 11.82 -34.12
CA GLU A 296 24.58 10.47 -34.46
C GLU A 296 24.30 10.21 -35.95
N ASN A 297 24.91 9.15 -36.50
CA ASN A 297 24.76 8.75 -37.91
C ASN A 297 24.99 9.92 -38.90
N ILE A 298 26.07 10.68 -38.65
CA ILE A 298 26.37 11.85 -39.43
C ILE A 298 26.91 11.41 -40.78
N THR A 299 26.24 11.82 -41.87
CA THR A 299 26.59 11.46 -43.24
C THR A 299 26.65 12.70 -44.12
N ILE A 300 27.52 12.66 -45.13
CA ILE A 300 27.65 13.71 -46.12
C ILE A 300 27.05 13.20 -47.43
N SER A 301 26.15 13.98 -48.02
CA SER A 301 25.67 13.76 -49.40
C SER A 301 26.17 14.87 -50.31
N MET A 302 26.36 14.56 -51.58
CA MET A 302 26.84 15.50 -52.61
C MET A 302 25.80 15.62 -53.71
N ASP A 303 25.54 16.86 -54.14
CA ASP A 303 24.68 17.16 -55.27
C ASP A 303 25.34 18.22 -56.19
N PRO A 304 25.59 17.91 -57.46
CA PRO A 304 25.37 16.65 -58.16
C PRO A 304 26.35 15.54 -57.73
N PRO A 305 26.03 14.24 -57.98
CA PRO A 305 26.79 13.09 -57.46
C PRO A 305 28.18 12.92 -58.18
N TYR A 306 28.49 13.76 -59.13
CA TYR A 306 29.77 13.79 -59.80
C TYR A 306 30.27 15.23 -59.92
N VAL A 307 31.58 15.42 -59.92
CA VAL A 307 32.23 16.73 -59.93
C VAL A 307 33.08 16.92 -61.18
N VAL A 308 32.78 18.00 -61.86
CA VAL A 308 33.57 18.44 -63.02
C VAL A 308 34.19 19.80 -62.69
N GLU A 309 35.42 20.05 -63.13
CA GLU A 309 36.09 21.33 -62.93
C GLU A 309 35.22 22.50 -63.43
N GLY A 310 35.05 23.54 -62.62
CA GLY A 310 34.23 24.70 -62.90
C GLY A 310 32.74 24.52 -62.63
N SER A 311 32.27 23.31 -62.24
CA SER A 311 30.87 23.08 -61.80
C SER A 311 30.61 23.53 -60.37
N SER A 312 29.33 23.76 -60.06
CA SER A 312 28.90 24.00 -58.68
C SER A 312 28.52 22.68 -57.99
N VAL A 313 28.90 22.53 -56.74
CA VAL A 313 28.61 21.34 -55.92
C VAL A 313 28.17 21.79 -54.57
N ASN A 314 27.12 21.12 -54.02
CA ASN A 314 26.66 21.26 -52.67
C ASN A 314 26.97 19.97 -51.88
N LEU A 315 27.66 20.12 -50.74
CA LEU A 315 27.82 19.06 -49.76
C LEU A 315 26.80 19.30 -48.63
N THR A 316 25.90 18.34 -48.39
CA THR A 316 24.88 18.44 -47.37
C THR A 316 25.19 17.47 -46.24
N CYS A 317 25.22 17.96 -45.02
CA CYS A 317 25.43 17.17 -43.82
C CYS A 317 24.07 16.74 -43.19
N HIS A 318 23.92 15.45 -42.95
CA HIS A 318 22.76 14.85 -42.35
C HIS A 318 23.13 14.26 -40.97
N SER A 319 22.28 14.43 -40.00
CA SER A 319 22.47 13.85 -38.68
C SER A 319 21.11 13.50 -38.03
N ALA A 320 21.09 12.51 -37.15
CA ALA A 320 19.99 12.21 -36.28
C ALA A 320 20.33 12.72 -34.88
N ALA A 321 19.47 13.55 -34.27
CA ALA A 321 19.71 14.15 -32.96
C ALA A 321 18.40 14.48 -32.23
N ASN A 322 18.45 14.51 -30.92
CA ASN A 322 17.36 15.06 -30.08
C ASN A 322 17.97 15.87 -28.92
N PRO A 323 17.74 17.17 -28.80
CA PRO A 323 17.09 18.05 -29.79
C PRO A 323 17.77 18.03 -31.16
N ALA A 324 17.06 18.51 -32.19
CA ALA A 324 17.62 18.62 -33.52
C ALA A 324 18.96 19.36 -33.52
N THR A 325 19.82 19.03 -34.46
CA THR A 325 21.13 19.70 -34.65
C THR A 325 20.93 21.19 -34.90
N ASP A 326 21.55 22.01 -34.07
CA ASP A 326 21.48 23.47 -34.13
C ASP A 326 22.66 24.10 -34.87
N ASN A 327 23.78 23.39 -34.95
CA ASN A 327 24.98 23.91 -35.64
C ASN A 327 25.70 22.79 -36.40
N TYR A 328 26.10 23.11 -37.66
CA TYR A 328 26.97 22.30 -38.47
C TYR A 328 28.23 23.12 -38.82
N THR A 329 29.40 22.45 -38.77
CA THR A 329 30.70 23.05 -39.05
C THR A 329 31.47 22.13 -40.00
N TRP A 330 32.01 22.72 -41.10
CA TRP A 330 32.77 21.99 -42.08
C TRP A 330 34.27 22.19 -41.92
N TYR A 331 34.98 21.09 -42.00
CA TYR A 331 36.44 21.04 -41.98
C TYR A 331 36.96 20.34 -43.24
N ARG A 332 38.20 20.68 -43.63
CA ARG A 332 38.84 20.09 -44.77
C ARG A 332 40.31 19.80 -44.48
N SER A 333 40.85 18.69 -45.05
CA SER A 333 42.28 18.40 -45.12
C SER A 333 42.68 18.26 -46.61
N THR A 334 43.85 18.80 -46.94
CA THR A 334 44.43 18.70 -48.27
C THR A 334 45.37 17.52 -48.43
N THR A 335 45.71 16.83 -47.36
CA THR A 335 46.61 15.67 -47.33
C THR A 335 45.84 14.40 -47.03
N SER A 336 46.29 13.28 -47.60
CA SER A 336 45.69 11.96 -47.36
C SER A 336 45.83 11.41 -45.91
N SER A 337 46.34 12.21 -45.00
CA SER A 337 46.41 11.89 -43.56
C SER A 337 45.67 12.96 -42.78
N SER A 338 44.80 12.52 -41.87
CA SER A 338 43.86 13.31 -41.05
C SER A 338 44.50 14.24 -40.00
N SER A 339 45.78 14.55 -40.09
CA SER A 339 46.52 15.25 -39.03
C SER A 339 46.32 16.78 -38.95
N SER A 340 45.63 17.41 -39.91
CA SER A 340 45.32 18.84 -39.87
C SER A 340 44.06 19.20 -40.64
N MET A 341 42.91 19.09 -40.00
CA MET A 341 41.65 19.59 -40.54
C MET A 341 41.55 21.10 -40.29
N VAL A 342 41.29 21.86 -41.37
CA VAL A 342 41.12 23.32 -41.33
C VAL A 342 39.64 23.65 -41.48
N TYR A 343 39.18 24.58 -40.67
CA TYR A 343 37.81 25.14 -40.77
C TYR A 343 37.54 25.72 -42.16
N VAL A 344 36.38 25.38 -42.72
CA VAL A 344 35.97 25.85 -44.06
C VAL A 344 34.74 26.76 -43.96
N SER A 345 33.66 26.30 -43.31
CA SER A 345 32.39 27.02 -43.25
C SER A 345 31.51 26.48 -42.16
N SER A 346 30.40 27.19 -41.88
CA SER A 346 29.30 26.75 -41.00
C SER A 346 28.00 26.68 -41.81
N GLY A 347 27.07 25.83 -41.32
CA GLY A 347 25.77 25.60 -41.95
C GLY A 347 25.62 24.16 -42.47
N GLN A 348 24.37 23.72 -42.60
CA GLN A 348 24.05 22.34 -43.01
C GLN A 348 24.59 22.00 -44.44
N VAL A 349 24.61 23.00 -45.31
CA VAL A 349 25.07 22.87 -46.70
C VAL A 349 26.33 23.68 -46.90
N LEU A 350 27.40 23.04 -47.39
CA LEU A 350 28.60 23.69 -47.91
C LEU A 350 28.46 23.78 -49.41
N SER A 351 28.30 25.01 -49.93
CA SER A 351 28.20 25.29 -51.35
C SER A 351 29.56 25.67 -51.93
N LEU A 352 30.00 24.99 -52.98
CA LEU A 352 31.20 25.28 -53.77
C LEU A 352 30.73 25.70 -55.15
N PRO A 353 30.64 27.01 -55.42
CA PRO A 353 30.00 27.51 -56.66
C PRO A 353 30.83 27.25 -57.94
N SER A 354 32.14 27.08 -57.80
CA SER A 354 33.06 26.69 -58.92
C SER A 354 34.14 25.79 -58.34
N VAL A 355 34.07 24.51 -58.62
CA VAL A 355 35.03 23.55 -58.09
C VAL A 355 36.31 23.55 -58.92
N GLU A 356 37.42 23.79 -58.23
CA GLU A 356 38.78 23.76 -58.80
C GLU A 356 39.59 22.59 -58.25
N ALA A 357 40.73 22.26 -58.85
CA ALA A 357 41.64 21.25 -58.35
C ALA A 357 42.06 21.51 -56.87
N SER A 358 42.13 22.78 -56.52
CA SER A 358 42.39 23.21 -55.13
C SER A 358 41.32 22.78 -54.10
N HIS A 359 40.08 22.48 -54.50
CA HIS A 359 39.00 22.04 -53.68
C HIS A 359 39.01 20.52 -53.42
N THR A 360 39.81 19.74 -54.11
CA THR A 360 40.01 18.31 -53.89
C THR A 360 40.59 18.08 -52.50
N GLY A 361 40.03 17.12 -51.74
CA GLY A 361 40.51 16.78 -50.41
C GLY A 361 39.48 16.05 -49.56
N LEU A 362 39.84 15.77 -48.31
CA LEU A 362 38.96 15.13 -47.32
C LEU A 362 38.14 16.20 -46.62
N TYR A 363 36.84 16.04 -46.64
CA TYR A 363 35.87 16.88 -45.94
C TYR A 363 35.28 16.13 -44.75
N LEU A 364 35.04 16.86 -43.67
CA LEU A 364 34.41 16.36 -42.45
C LEU A 364 33.34 17.37 -42.00
N CYS A 365 32.19 16.88 -41.67
CA CYS A 365 31.11 17.64 -41.04
C CYS A 365 31.04 17.32 -39.56
N GLN A 366 31.09 18.35 -38.71
CA GLN A 366 30.79 18.28 -37.29
C GLN A 366 29.37 18.80 -37.06
N ALA A 367 28.53 18.02 -36.41
CA ALA A 367 27.18 18.38 -36.01
C ALA A 367 27.11 18.55 -34.52
N ARG A 368 26.39 19.57 -34.01
CA ARG A 368 26.27 19.90 -32.60
C ARG A 368 24.84 20.22 -32.25
N ASN A 369 24.43 19.81 -31.02
CA ASN A 369 23.25 20.28 -30.35
C ASN A 369 23.56 20.58 -28.85
N THR A 370 22.54 20.88 -28.03
CA THR A 370 22.71 21.19 -26.61
C THR A 370 23.24 20.02 -25.76
N VAL A 371 23.14 18.78 -26.27
CA VAL A 371 23.63 17.56 -25.55
C VAL A 371 25.10 17.33 -25.84
N GLY A 372 25.59 17.68 -27.05
CA GLY A 372 26.97 17.49 -27.41
C GLY A 372 27.21 17.58 -28.91
N GLU A 373 28.39 17.15 -29.34
CA GLU A 373 28.82 17.19 -30.74
C GLU A 373 29.37 15.83 -31.17
N ASN A 374 29.38 15.62 -32.50
CA ASN A 374 29.97 14.45 -33.12
C ASN A 374 30.35 14.75 -34.60
N ASN A 375 31.23 13.96 -35.16
CA ASN A 375 31.79 14.16 -36.51
C ASN A 375 31.28 13.07 -37.47
N SER A 376 31.15 13.44 -38.75
CA SER A 376 31.01 12.47 -39.84
C SER A 376 32.29 11.65 -40.01
N THR A 377 32.20 10.56 -40.75
CA THR A 377 33.38 10.00 -41.41
C THR A 377 33.95 11.00 -42.42
N GLU A 378 35.26 10.96 -42.63
CA GLU A 378 35.92 11.73 -43.69
C GLU A 378 35.36 11.34 -45.06
N TRP A 379 35.04 12.33 -45.88
CA TRP A 379 34.46 12.15 -47.18
C TRP A 379 35.39 12.78 -48.24
N LEU A 380 35.85 11.99 -49.24
CA LEU A 380 36.77 12.45 -50.26
C LEU A 380 36.00 13.14 -51.39
N LEU A 381 36.27 14.45 -51.60
CA LEU A 381 35.90 15.17 -52.81
C LEU A 381 37.03 15.01 -53.85
N ALA A 382 36.79 14.23 -54.88
CA ALA A 382 37.70 14.04 -55.97
C ALA A 382 37.03 14.46 -57.30
N MET A 383 37.79 15.09 -58.16
CA MET A 383 37.31 15.44 -59.50
C MET A 383 37.49 14.26 -60.48
N GLU A 384 36.47 14.04 -61.27
CA GLU A 384 36.62 13.12 -62.42
C GLU A 384 37.56 13.75 -63.47
N GLU A 385 38.70 13.10 -63.71
CA GLU A 385 39.60 13.51 -64.83
C GLU A 385 38.84 13.32 -66.11
N LYS A 386 38.70 14.41 -66.94
CA LYS A 386 38.25 14.30 -68.28
C LYS A 386 39.29 13.49 -69.09
N THR A 387 39.13 12.19 -69.06
CA THR A 387 39.87 11.38 -70.07
C THR A 387 39.37 11.75 -71.41
N HIS A 388 40.18 12.56 -72.14
CA HIS A 388 40.03 12.76 -73.55
C HIS A 388 39.94 11.39 -74.22
N GLY A 389 38.77 11.14 -74.79
CA GLY A 389 38.41 9.87 -75.40
C GLY A 389 39.46 9.35 -76.36
N SER A 390 40.19 8.36 -75.95
CA SER A 390 40.73 7.36 -76.88
C SER A 390 39.64 6.26 -76.96
N ARG A 391 39.00 6.25 -78.16
CA ARG A 391 38.13 5.14 -78.55
C ARG A 391 39.00 3.89 -78.69
N SER A 392 39.17 3.15 -77.64
CA SER A 392 39.55 1.75 -77.68
C SER A 392 38.29 0.89 -77.65
N LEU A 393 38.01 0.31 -78.79
CA LEU A 393 36.95 -0.62 -79.10
C LEU A 393 36.88 -1.75 -78.03
N PRO A 394 35.70 -2.24 -77.69
CA PRO A 394 35.50 -3.36 -76.74
C PRO A 394 35.84 -4.70 -77.41
N ILE A 395 37.13 -5.01 -77.59
CA ILE A 395 37.58 -6.32 -78.13
C ILE A 395 37.68 -7.37 -76.97
N VAL A 396 37.72 -6.95 -75.75
CA VAL A 396 37.89 -7.90 -74.60
C VAL A 396 36.59 -8.54 -74.13
N ALA A 397 35.42 -7.94 -74.41
CA ALA A 397 34.13 -8.51 -73.99
C ALA A 397 33.68 -9.72 -74.84
N GLY A 398 34.16 -9.82 -76.10
CA GLY A 398 33.78 -10.92 -76.98
C GLY A 398 34.47 -12.26 -76.65
N ILE A 399 35.69 -12.23 -76.10
CA ILE A 399 36.45 -13.45 -75.78
C ILE A 399 35.96 -14.08 -74.52
N GLY A 400 35.56 -13.28 -73.51
CA GLY A 400 35.02 -13.79 -72.25
C GLY A 400 33.66 -14.51 -72.38
N VAL A 401 32.78 -13.99 -73.23
CA VAL A 401 31.47 -14.61 -73.51
C VAL A 401 31.57 -15.91 -74.28
N SER A 402 32.50 -15.98 -75.27
CA SER A 402 32.72 -17.18 -76.11
C SER A 402 33.35 -18.31 -75.28
N VAL A 403 34.27 -18.02 -74.32
CA VAL A 403 34.86 -19.00 -73.41
C VAL A 403 33.83 -19.47 -72.37
N LEU A 404 32.95 -18.61 -71.90
CA LEU A 404 31.91 -18.99 -70.98
C LEU A 404 30.85 -19.88 -71.63
N LEU A 405 30.44 -19.56 -72.87
CA LEU A 405 29.52 -20.38 -73.65
C LEU A 405 30.09 -21.78 -74.02
N THR A 406 31.39 -21.85 -74.35
CA THR A 406 32.02 -23.15 -74.60
C THR A 406 32.18 -24.01 -73.37
N LEU A 407 32.44 -23.39 -72.16
CA LEU A 407 32.48 -24.09 -70.89
C LEU A 407 31.11 -24.59 -70.49
N VAL A 408 30.07 -23.79 -70.66
CA VAL A 408 28.66 -24.19 -70.32
C VAL A 408 28.25 -25.35 -71.29
N LEU A 409 28.61 -25.27 -72.58
CA LEU A 409 28.31 -26.35 -73.55
C LEU A 409 29.06 -27.64 -73.19
N ALA A 410 30.31 -27.56 -72.76
CA ALA A 410 31.12 -28.69 -72.33
C ALA A 410 30.55 -29.35 -71.04
N LEU A 411 30.13 -28.53 -70.10
CA LEU A 411 29.47 -29.01 -68.89
C LEU A 411 28.13 -29.66 -69.21
N LEU A 412 27.36 -29.14 -70.14
CA LEU A 412 26.07 -29.71 -70.56
C LEU A 412 26.30 -31.05 -71.27
N LEU A 413 27.31 -31.18 -72.10
CA LEU A 413 27.66 -32.43 -72.75
C LEU A 413 28.17 -33.49 -71.75
N LEU A 414 28.94 -33.10 -70.76
CA LEU A 414 29.38 -33.97 -69.69
C LEU A 414 28.15 -34.44 -68.81
N TRP A 415 27.22 -33.52 -68.56
CA TRP A 415 26.00 -33.86 -67.85
C TRP A 415 25.07 -34.81 -68.60
N LEU A 416 24.94 -34.61 -69.94
CA LEU A 416 24.20 -35.52 -70.80
C LEU A 416 24.88 -36.89 -70.90
N LYS A 417 26.25 -36.94 -70.92
CA LYS A 417 27.02 -38.18 -70.95
C LYS A 417 26.91 -38.95 -69.63
N GLN A 418 26.76 -38.29 -68.52
CA GLN A 418 26.51 -38.92 -67.23
C GLN A 418 25.08 -39.51 -67.14
N ARG A 419 24.09 -38.90 -67.82
CA ARG A 419 22.70 -39.39 -67.81
C ARG A 419 22.52 -40.67 -68.60
N THR A 420 23.37 -41.00 -69.61
CA THR A 420 23.29 -42.22 -70.36
C THR A 420 23.93 -43.46 -69.69
N HIS A 421 24.64 -43.29 -68.57
CA HIS A 421 25.29 -44.36 -67.86
C HIS A 421 24.54 -44.81 -66.58
N ALA A 422 23.39 -44.20 -66.25
CA ALA A 422 22.64 -44.52 -65.05
C ALA A 422 21.42 -45.40 -65.26
N GLU A 423 21.29 -46.05 -66.44
CA GLU A 423 20.19 -46.96 -66.70
C GLU A 423 20.69 -48.39 -66.89
N LYS A 424 21.03 -49.05 -65.76
CA LYS A 424 21.01 -50.53 -65.61
C LYS A 424 21.34 -50.88 -64.17
N LYS A 425 20.28 -51.09 -63.36
CA LYS A 425 20.09 -52.27 -62.46
C LYS A 425 18.91 -52.03 -61.53
N GLN A 426 17.81 -52.71 -61.86
CA GLN A 426 16.80 -53.17 -60.88
C GLN A 426 17.27 -54.52 -60.31
N PRO A 427 16.75 -54.93 -59.12
CA PRO A 427 15.51 -55.68 -58.99
C PRO A 427 14.67 -55.25 -57.76
N VAL A 428 13.40 -55.09 -57.95
CA VAL A 428 12.22 -55.98 -57.64
C VAL A 428 12.20 -56.49 -56.18
N TYR A 429 11.25 -56.03 -55.40
CA TYR A 429 10.28 -56.87 -54.73
C TYR A 429 9.03 -56.03 -54.32
N ASP A 430 7.95 -56.69 -54.62
CA ASP A 430 6.54 -56.50 -54.60
C ASP A 430 5.96 -56.47 -53.14
N PHE A 431 4.90 -55.77 -52.86
CA PHE A 431 3.61 -56.22 -52.34
C PHE A 431 2.71 -54.99 -51.98
N ARG A 432 1.72 -54.76 -52.79
CA ARG A 432 0.24 -54.68 -52.58
C ARG A 432 -0.18 -54.27 -51.16
N LEU A 433 -1.17 -53.42 -50.91
CA LEU A 433 -2.51 -53.20 -51.47
C LEU A 433 -3.13 -51.93 -50.88
N SER A 434 -3.80 -51.16 -51.69
CA SER A 434 -5.22 -50.74 -51.62
C SER A 434 -5.58 -49.73 -50.50
N GLY A 435 -6.15 -48.65 -50.82
CA GLY A 435 -7.26 -48.15 -51.50
C GLY A 435 -7.62 -46.73 -51.18
N ARG A 436 -7.93 -46.01 -52.22
CA ARG A 436 -9.08 -45.11 -52.42
C ARG A 436 -9.38 -44.07 -51.31
N GLY A 437 -9.46 -42.82 -51.58
CA GLY A 437 -9.98 -42.00 -52.67
C GLY A 437 -9.96 -40.54 -52.31
N SER A 438 -9.80 -39.74 -53.33
CA SER A 438 -10.44 -38.47 -53.69
C SER A 438 -10.48 -37.38 -52.62
N SER A 439 -10.12 -36.23 -52.86
CA SER A 439 -10.02 -35.28 -53.94
C SER A 439 -9.82 -33.86 -53.37
N SER A 440 -9.07 -33.12 -54.11
CA SER A 440 -9.14 -31.69 -54.45
C SER A 440 -8.73 -30.66 -53.41
N SER A 441 -7.74 -30.04 -53.71
CA SER A 441 -7.39 -28.80 -54.39
C SER A 441 -6.92 -27.68 -53.50
N ALA A 442 -5.71 -27.29 -53.86
CA ALA A 442 -5.18 -25.94 -54.08
C ALA A 442 -5.15 -25.03 -52.84
N SER A 443 -4.19 -24.25 -52.61
CA SER A 443 -2.96 -23.75 -53.21
C SER A 443 -2.24 -22.89 -52.19
N GLU A 444 -0.91 -22.93 -52.19
CA GLU A 444 0.05 -21.85 -52.10
C GLU A 444 -0.01 -20.95 -50.84
N ASP A 445 1.03 -20.49 -50.18
CA ASP A 445 2.46 -20.41 -50.47
C ASP A 445 3.23 -20.11 -49.15
N LEU A 446 4.43 -20.64 -49.07
CA LEU A 446 5.71 -20.12 -48.56
C LEU A 446 5.70 -19.21 -47.30
N SER A 447 6.54 -19.34 -46.36
CA SER A 447 7.94 -19.74 -46.23
C SER A 447 8.42 -19.67 -44.78
N ASN A 448 9.27 -20.63 -44.42
CA ASN A 448 10.48 -20.53 -43.57
C ASN A 448 10.40 -19.80 -42.21
N SER A 449 10.84 -20.33 -41.11
CA SER A 449 12.13 -20.94 -40.79
C SER A 449 12.16 -21.37 -39.32
N ILE A 450 12.45 -22.62 -39.02
CA ILE A 450 13.60 -23.18 -38.27
C ILE A 450 13.77 -22.88 -36.77
N TYR A 451 13.86 -24.04 -36.02
CA TYR A 451 14.53 -24.41 -34.75
C TYR A 451 13.82 -24.06 -33.46
N ALA A 452 13.80 -24.86 -32.45
CA ALA A 452 14.38 -26.16 -32.10
C ALA A 452 13.60 -26.82 -30.97
N ASN A 453 13.64 -28.12 -30.91
CA ASN A 453 13.16 -29.04 -29.90
C ASN A 453 13.70 -28.78 -28.49
N ILE A 454 12.89 -29.05 -27.46
CA ILE A 454 13.26 -29.99 -26.40
C ILE A 454 11.98 -30.63 -25.83
N HIS A 455 11.97 -31.94 -25.81
CA HIS A 455 11.07 -32.86 -25.16
C HIS A 455 11.01 -32.68 -23.64
N VAL A 456 9.85 -32.79 -23.03
CA VAL A 456 9.58 -33.83 -22.02
C VAL A 456 8.07 -34.06 -21.97
N SER A 457 7.66 -35.29 -22.12
CA SER A 457 6.30 -35.84 -22.01
C SER A 457 6.06 -36.50 -20.64
N PRO A 458 4.91 -37.13 -20.42
CA PRO A 458 3.85 -36.69 -19.49
C PRO A 458 3.44 -37.79 -18.51
N SER A 459 2.55 -37.49 -17.61
CA SER A 459 1.61 -38.52 -17.12
C SER A 459 0.36 -37.88 -16.49
N SER A 460 -0.74 -38.13 -17.11
CA SER A 460 -2.14 -38.09 -16.62
C SER A 460 -2.67 -39.51 -16.58
N PRO A 461 -3.95 -39.78 -16.25
CA PRO A 461 -4.84 -39.50 -15.15
C PRO A 461 -5.41 -40.82 -14.56
N PRO A 462 -6.57 -40.94 -13.91
CA PRO A 462 -7.90 -40.81 -14.53
C PRO A 462 -9.03 -40.20 -13.65
N VAL A 463 -10.04 -39.75 -14.36
CA VAL A 463 -11.41 -39.37 -14.02
C VAL A 463 -12.28 -40.58 -13.74
N ILE A 464 -13.23 -40.52 -12.76
CA ILE A 464 -14.52 -41.21 -12.80
C ILE A 464 -15.59 -40.37 -12.06
N ALA A 465 -16.53 -39.97 -12.77
CA ALA A 465 -18.00 -39.82 -12.80
C ALA A 465 -18.81 -39.81 -11.51
N VAL A 466 -19.73 -38.83 -11.50
CA VAL A 466 -20.94 -38.63 -10.69
C VAL A 466 -21.99 -39.72 -11.02
N PRO A 467 -22.92 -40.08 -10.09
CA PRO A 467 -24.26 -39.52 -10.20
C PRO A 467 -24.97 -39.16 -8.87
N ASP A 468 -25.83 -38.20 -9.05
CA ASP A 468 -26.99 -37.70 -8.35
C ASP A 468 -27.89 -38.75 -7.72
N VAL A 469 -28.52 -38.46 -6.54
CA VAL A 469 -29.93 -38.67 -6.18
C VAL A 469 -30.18 -38.29 -4.71
N THR A 470 -31.08 -37.38 -4.47
CA THR A 470 -31.84 -37.10 -3.23
C THR A 470 -33.10 -37.98 -3.19
N PRO A 471 -34.01 -37.98 -2.17
CA PRO A 471 -33.97 -37.65 -0.75
C PRO A 471 -34.66 -38.73 0.15
N HIS A 472 -34.69 -38.58 1.43
CA HIS A 472 -35.77 -38.82 2.41
C HIS A 472 -35.32 -39.31 3.80
N SER A 473 -35.59 -38.48 4.78
CA SER A 473 -36.47 -38.72 5.97
C SER A 473 -36.12 -39.79 7.02
N GLN A 474 -36.04 -39.28 8.24
CA GLN A 474 -36.54 -39.81 9.50
C GLN A 474 -35.62 -40.64 10.43
N ARG A 475 -35.37 -40.00 11.58
CA ARG A 475 -35.81 -40.42 12.95
C ARG A 475 -34.91 -41.32 13.80
N LYS A 476 -34.52 -40.76 14.92
CA LYS A 476 -34.49 -41.31 16.30
C LYS A 476 -33.29 -42.11 16.78
N SER A 477 -32.75 -41.52 17.84
CA SER A 477 -32.49 -42.03 19.21
C SER A 477 -31.09 -42.55 19.53
N ARG A 478 -30.44 -41.79 20.46
CA ARG A 478 -30.09 -42.15 21.84
C ARG A 478 -28.87 -43.05 22.11
N HIS A 479 -28.15 -42.55 23.08
CA HIS A 479 -27.12 -43.10 23.99
C HIS A 479 -25.67 -42.85 23.58
N GLU A 480 -25.05 -41.91 24.32
CA GLU A 480 -24.20 -42.09 25.54
C GLU A 480 -22.90 -42.85 25.28
N HIS A 481 -21.82 -42.20 25.41
CA HIS A 481 -20.72 -42.25 26.37
C HIS A 481 -19.41 -41.70 25.83
N ASP A 482 -18.90 -40.75 26.62
CA ASP A 482 -17.51 -40.49 27.02
C ASP A 482 -16.35 -40.65 26.05
N ALA A 483 -15.60 -39.56 25.87
CA ALA A 483 -14.27 -39.35 26.41
C ALA A 483 -13.55 -38.21 25.66
N SER A 484 -13.34 -37.16 26.42
CA SER A 484 -12.24 -36.22 26.47
C SER A 484 -11.06 -36.45 25.52
N SER A 485 -10.72 -35.40 24.76
CA SER A 485 -9.34 -34.98 24.57
C SER A 485 -9.31 -33.51 24.16
N ALA A 486 -9.03 -32.67 25.13
CA ALA A 486 -8.62 -31.28 24.93
C ALA A 486 -7.20 -31.30 24.37
N TYR A 487 -6.98 -30.65 23.25
CA TYR A 487 -5.66 -30.18 22.85
C TYR A 487 -5.60 -28.70 23.20
N GLU A 488 -4.90 -28.40 24.29
CA GLU A 488 -4.43 -27.06 24.62
C GLU A 488 -3.12 -26.84 23.86
N ASP A 489 -3.10 -25.88 22.94
CA ASP A 489 -1.89 -25.34 22.35
C ASP A 489 -1.19 -24.43 23.37
N GLU A 490 -0.16 -24.97 24.01
CA GLU A 490 0.72 -24.25 24.92
C GLU A 490 1.70 -23.41 24.10
N VAL A 491 1.53 -22.09 24.12
CA VAL A 491 2.46 -21.14 23.52
C VAL A 491 3.64 -20.92 24.47
N THR A 492 4.79 -21.48 24.10
CA THR A 492 6.05 -21.33 24.86
C THR A 492 6.72 -19.99 24.52
N TYR A 493 6.87 -19.12 25.50
CA TYR A 493 7.63 -17.88 25.38
C TYR A 493 9.10 -18.14 25.77
N SER A 494 10.02 -17.87 24.84
CA SER A 494 11.46 -17.83 25.13
C SER A 494 11.91 -16.40 25.40
N THR A 495 12.50 -16.18 26.56
CA THR A 495 13.06 -14.90 27.00
C THR A 495 14.50 -14.77 26.48
N VAL A 496 14.78 -13.79 25.64
CA VAL A 496 16.13 -13.45 25.20
C VAL A 496 16.67 -12.31 26.07
N THR A 497 17.71 -12.60 26.84
CA THR A 497 18.42 -11.61 27.63
C THR A 497 19.61 -11.07 26.83
N ILE A 498 19.61 -9.78 26.50
CA ILE A 498 20.71 -9.10 25.82
C ILE A 498 21.54 -8.36 26.88
N THR A 499 22.79 -8.77 27.06
CA THR A 499 23.78 -8.07 27.88
C THR A 499 24.50 -6.98 27.08
N PRO A 500 24.58 -5.73 27.57
CA PRO A 500 25.32 -4.68 26.88
C PRO A 500 26.82 -4.87 27.00
N ARG A 501 27.52 -4.83 25.86
CA ARG A 501 28.98 -4.88 25.75
C ARG A 501 29.55 -3.47 25.95
N ASN A 502 30.35 -3.27 26.98
CA ASN A 502 31.09 -2.04 27.27
C ASN A 502 32.16 -1.76 26.20
N PRO A 503 32.30 -0.55 25.68
CA PRO A 503 33.49 -0.16 24.93
C PRO A 503 34.58 0.41 25.84
N HIS A 504 35.78 0.06 25.49
CA HIS A 504 37.06 0.39 26.13
C HIS A 504 37.30 1.89 26.33
N ARG A 505 37.87 2.14 27.49
CA ARG A 505 38.40 3.37 28.05
C ARG A 505 39.74 3.75 27.38
N THR A 506 39.88 4.98 26.93
CA THR A 506 41.16 5.67 26.81
C THR A 506 41.11 7.02 27.53
N HIS A 507 42.18 7.21 28.32
CA HIS A 507 42.43 8.37 29.19
C HIS A 507 42.62 9.69 28.42
N ASN A 508 42.16 10.84 28.94
CA ASN A 508 42.97 11.93 29.49
C ASN A 508 42.15 13.12 30.04
N SER A 509 42.35 13.30 31.28
CA SER A 509 42.62 14.45 32.16
C SER A 509 42.00 15.86 31.96
N ARG A 510 41.51 16.36 33.14
CA ARG A 510 41.43 17.75 33.71
C ARG A 510 40.27 18.61 33.22
N SER A 511 39.48 19.27 34.05
CA SER A 511 39.47 19.68 35.46
C SER A 511 38.15 20.41 35.73
N ALA A 512 37.59 20.19 36.91
CA ALA A 512 36.99 21.12 37.86
C ALA A 512 35.71 21.95 37.55
N HIS A 513 34.85 21.81 38.48
CA HIS A 513 33.86 22.66 39.19
C HIS A 513 32.39 22.44 38.86
N ASP A 514 31.78 21.77 39.75
CA ASP A 514 30.86 22.13 40.84
C ASP A 514 29.37 22.43 40.49
N SER A 515 28.57 21.75 41.33
CA SER A 515 27.23 22.02 41.85
C SER A 515 25.99 21.36 41.20
N ARG A 516 25.57 20.32 41.90
CA ARG A 516 24.28 20.15 42.59
C ARG A 516 22.99 20.23 41.78
N SER A 517 22.28 19.16 41.52
CA SER A 517 21.20 18.55 42.32
C SER A 517 20.29 17.68 41.48
N LYS A 518 20.03 16.50 42.02
CA LYS A 518 18.81 15.67 42.06
C LYS A 518 17.79 15.77 40.91
N SER A 519 17.51 14.70 40.20
CA SER A 519 16.55 13.66 40.53
C SER A 519 16.43 12.68 39.37
N GLY A 520 16.35 11.39 39.69
CA GLY A 520 16.23 10.33 38.71
C GLY A 520 14.79 10.17 38.27
N GLU A 521 14.67 9.75 37.05
CA GLU A 521 13.49 9.04 36.57
C GLU A 521 13.97 8.06 35.49
N ASN A 522 13.72 6.77 35.77
CA ASN A 522 13.93 5.65 34.87
C ASN A 522 12.83 5.67 33.82
N ASP A 523 13.20 5.92 32.58
CA ASP A 523 12.31 5.70 31.45
C ASP A 523 12.73 4.41 30.74
N SER A 524 11.95 3.36 30.98
CA SER A 524 12.05 2.08 30.28
C SER A 524 11.05 2.07 29.12
N SER A 525 11.52 2.43 27.95
CA SER A 525 10.76 2.28 26.70
C SER A 525 10.77 0.82 26.25
N VAL A 526 9.60 0.19 26.24
CA VAL A 526 9.35 -1.14 25.68
C VAL A 526 8.97 -0.98 24.22
N ILE A 527 9.80 -1.52 23.31
CA ILE A 527 9.52 -1.60 21.88
C ILE A 527 8.90 -2.97 21.58
N TYR A 528 7.67 -2.96 21.07
CA TYR A 528 7.03 -4.16 20.54
C TYR A 528 7.39 -4.33 19.06
N ALA A 529 8.03 -5.46 18.72
CA ALA A 529 8.19 -5.91 17.35
C ALA A 529 7.09 -6.91 17.02
N SER A 530 6.26 -6.62 16.02
CA SER A 530 5.30 -7.56 15.45
C SER A 530 6.01 -8.45 14.44
N LEU A 531 5.96 -9.77 14.66
CA LEU A 531 6.25 -10.78 13.65
C LEU A 531 4.92 -11.24 13.02
N VAL A 532 4.89 -11.22 11.72
CA VAL A 532 3.84 -11.78 10.86
C VAL A 532 4.05 -13.29 10.73
#